data_29e4c93e76a56d406af5b78d151c4cef
#
_entry.id   29e4c93e76a56d406af5b78d151c4cef
#
_cell.length_a   1.000
_cell.length_b   1.000
_cell.length_c   1.000
_cell.angle_alpha   90.00
_cell.angle_beta   90.00
_cell.angle_gamma   90.00
#
_symmetry.space_group_name_H-M   'P 1'
#
loop_
_entity.id
_entity.type
_entity.pdbx_description
1 polymer ?
#
loop_
_entity_poly.entity_id
_entity_poly.type
_entity_poly.pdbx_seq_one_letter_code
_entity_poly.pdbx_strand_id
1 'polypeptide(L)'
;MIYTVTLNPAIDYYVVMKEFVEGSLNTAEEGYTLAGGKGINVSKVLKNFGKDSVALGFVGGFTGSFIKDDMKACNIAERFIELEEKTRINLKLKTEKTESEIAGKSPKISKENIEKLLDEIKNIKEEDILILSGSVPNTIDKGIYSEIIEKLPEGTKVILDTRGEPFTKALDKGVFLTKPNIDELSEFFQKRLETTEEIVEAGKKA
;
A
#
# COMPACT_ATOMS: atom_id res chain seq x y z
N MET A 1 -14.35 10.90 8.80
CA MET A 1 -14.16 9.49 8.33
C MET A 1 -12.68 9.24 8.09
N ILE A 2 -12.24 7.96 8.05
CA ILE A 2 -10.86 7.61 7.68
C ILE A 2 -10.92 6.90 6.33
N TYR A 3 -10.09 7.33 5.39
CA TYR A 3 -9.93 6.68 4.08
C TYR A 3 -8.51 6.14 3.95
N THR A 4 -8.37 4.96 3.36
CA THR A 4 -7.06 4.37 3.05
C THR A 4 -6.96 4.12 1.55
N VAL A 5 -5.86 4.52 0.94
CA VAL A 5 -5.61 4.29 -0.49
C VAL A 5 -4.51 3.25 -0.66
N THR A 6 -4.80 2.19 -1.40
CA THR A 6 -3.84 1.16 -1.82
C THR A 6 -3.79 1.10 -3.33
N LEU A 7 -2.80 1.73 -3.95
CA LEU A 7 -2.69 1.77 -5.42
C LEU A 7 -2.21 0.45 -6.03
N ASN A 8 -1.56 -0.41 -5.24
CA ASN A 8 -0.93 -1.64 -5.72
C ASN A 8 -1.19 -2.83 -4.77
N PRO A 9 -2.46 -3.16 -4.50
CA PRO A 9 -2.80 -4.31 -3.65
C PRO A 9 -2.29 -5.62 -4.27
N ALA A 10 -2.30 -6.68 -3.48
CA ALA A 10 -1.94 -8.02 -3.91
C ALA A 10 -2.70 -9.08 -3.12
N ILE A 11 -2.75 -10.30 -3.62
CA ILE A 11 -2.87 -11.46 -2.76
C ILE A 11 -1.44 -11.85 -2.35
N ASP A 12 -1.18 -11.91 -1.06
CA ASP A 12 0.05 -12.47 -0.53
C ASP A 12 -0.16 -13.98 -0.30
N TYR A 13 0.49 -14.81 -1.12
CA TYR A 13 0.47 -16.26 -0.99
C TYR A 13 1.70 -16.72 -0.23
N TYR A 14 1.47 -17.23 0.96
CA TYR A 14 2.51 -17.79 1.83
C TYR A 14 2.68 -19.26 1.52
N VAL A 15 3.93 -19.66 1.33
CA VAL A 15 4.34 -21.06 1.13
C VAL A 15 5.42 -21.37 2.15
N VAL A 16 5.13 -22.33 3.03
CA VAL A 16 6.05 -22.76 4.10
C VAL A 16 6.58 -24.13 3.75
N MET A 17 7.89 -24.32 3.81
CA MET A 17 8.58 -25.58 3.60
C MET A 17 9.89 -25.63 4.40
N LYS A 18 10.45 -26.81 4.58
CA LYS A 18 11.73 -26.94 5.29
C LYS A 18 12.88 -26.28 4.57
N GLU A 19 13.00 -26.58 3.29
CA GLU A 19 14.09 -26.13 2.42
C GLU A 19 13.56 -25.90 1.01
N PHE A 20 14.09 -24.90 0.33
CA PHE A 20 13.86 -24.65 -1.09
C PHE A 20 15.10 -25.03 -1.87
N VAL A 21 14.94 -25.96 -2.83
CA VAL A 21 16.00 -26.44 -3.71
C VAL A 21 15.72 -26.00 -5.14
N GLU A 22 16.54 -25.09 -5.65
CA GLU A 22 16.42 -24.61 -7.03
C GLU A 22 16.57 -25.76 -8.04
N GLY A 23 15.71 -25.74 -9.06
CA GLY A 23 15.73 -26.75 -10.13
C GLY A 23 15.09 -28.09 -9.76
N SER A 24 14.52 -28.24 -8.57
CA SER A 24 13.87 -29.45 -8.08
C SER A 24 12.38 -29.24 -7.80
N LEU A 25 11.62 -30.34 -7.71
CA LEU A 25 10.26 -30.29 -7.17
C LEU A 25 10.34 -30.05 -5.66
N ASN A 26 9.76 -28.94 -5.23
CA ASN A 26 9.63 -28.60 -3.81
C ASN A 26 8.17 -28.75 -3.39
N THR A 27 7.91 -29.40 -2.26
CA THR A 27 6.57 -29.59 -1.72
C THR A 27 6.38 -28.71 -0.50
N ALA A 28 5.34 -27.89 -0.51
CA ALA A 28 4.96 -27.07 0.63
C ALA A 28 4.40 -27.93 1.77
N GLU A 29 4.75 -27.60 2.99
CA GLU A 29 4.16 -28.16 4.21
C GLU A 29 2.86 -27.40 4.56
N GLU A 30 2.86 -26.08 4.35
CA GLU A 30 1.71 -25.22 4.56
C GLU A 30 1.60 -24.18 3.45
N GLY A 31 0.38 -23.77 3.16
CA GLY A 31 0.10 -22.69 2.22
C GLY A 31 -1.18 -21.95 2.59
N TYR A 32 -1.14 -20.61 2.59
CA TYR A 32 -2.30 -19.78 2.83
C TYR A 32 -2.22 -18.44 2.09
N THR A 33 -3.36 -17.81 1.90
CA THR A 33 -3.48 -16.54 1.19
C THR A 33 -4.05 -15.46 2.09
N LEU A 34 -3.53 -14.24 1.95
CA LEU A 34 -4.04 -13.06 2.65
C LEU A 34 -4.26 -11.93 1.63
N ALA A 35 -5.32 -11.16 1.80
CA ALA A 35 -5.43 -9.89 1.11
C ALA A 35 -4.38 -8.92 1.65
N GLY A 36 -3.49 -8.48 0.77
CA GLY A 36 -2.34 -7.65 1.07
C GLY A 36 -2.41 -6.27 0.42
N GLY A 37 -1.57 -5.39 0.94
CA GLY A 37 -1.47 -3.98 0.57
C GLY A 37 -1.44 -3.12 1.82
N LYS A 38 -0.51 -2.15 1.88
CA LYS A 38 -0.30 -1.36 3.10
C LYS A 38 -1.57 -0.67 3.59
N GLY A 39 -2.33 0.01 2.72
CA GLY A 39 -3.58 0.68 3.10
C GLY A 39 -4.69 -0.30 3.53
N ILE A 40 -4.80 -1.46 2.88
CA ILE A 40 -5.70 -2.54 3.27
C ILE A 40 -5.36 -3.02 4.69
N ASN A 41 -4.08 -3.24 4.98
CA ASN A 41 -3.64 -3.65 6.32
C ASN A 41 -3.91 -2.57 7.36
N VAL A 42 -3.75 -1.30 7.02
CA VAL A 42 -4.13 -0.18 7.89
C VAL A 42 -5.63 -0.21 8.20
N SER A 43 -6.51 -0.42 7.20
CA SER A 43 -7.95 -0.56 7.42
C SER A 43 -8.29 -1.71 8.37
N LYS A 44 -7.62 -2.87 8.22
CA LYS A 44 -7.81 -4.01 9.13
C LYS A 44 -7.38 -3.69 10.57
N VAL A 45 -6.24 -3.03 10.73
CA VAL A 45 -5.76 -2.60 12.06
C VAL A 45 -6.70 -1.58 12.68
N LEU A 46 -7.16 -0.58 11.93
CA LEU A 46 -8.15 0.38 12.39
C LEU A 46 -9.43 -0.31 12.88
N LYS A 47 -9.92 -1.30 12.12
CA LYS A 47 -11.11 -2.07 12.50
C LYS A 47 -10.90 -2.84 13.80
N ASN A 48 -9.73 -3.44 14.02
CA ASN A 48 -9.38 -4.09 15.28
C ASN A 48 -9.38 -3.12 16.48
N PHE A 49 -9.08 -1.83 16.24
CA PHE A 49 -9.22 -0.75 17.24
C PHE A 49 -10.61 -0.13 17.30
N GLY A 50 -11.62 -0.74 16.68
CA GLY A 50 -12.99 -0.24 16.67
C GLY A 50 -13.18 1.04 15.87
N LYS A 51 -12.30 1.33 14.90
CA LYS A 51 -12.40 2.49 14.00
C LYS A 51 -12.81 2.04 12.61
N ASP A 52 -13.84 2.68 12.07
CA ASP A 52 -14.28 2.43 10.71
C ASP A 52 -13.43 3.22 9.72
N SER A 53 -13.21 2.61 8.56
CA SER A 53 -12.52 3.22 7.42
C SER A 53 -13.15 2.79 6.11
N VAL A 54 -12.85 3.52 5.05
CA VAL A 54 -13.20 3.17 3.66
C VAL A 54 -11.91 2.90 2.89
N ALA A 55 -11.76 1.68 2.37
CA ALA A 55 -10.61 1.30 1.56
C ALA A 55 -10.86 1.69 0.09
N LEU A 56 -9.90 2.44 -0.47
CA LEU A 56 -9.87 2.88 -1.86
C LEU A 56 -8.64 2.29 -2.57
N GLY A 57 -8.68 2.23 -3.88
CA GLY A 57 -7.57 1.76 -4.71
C GLY A 57 -8.04 0.97 -5.92
N PHE A 58 -7.20 0.10 -6.43
CA PHE A 58 -7.44 -0.65 -7.66
C PHE A 58 -7.42 -2.14 -7.40
N VAL A 59 -8.46 -2.86 -7.88
CA VAL A 59 -8.51 -4.33 -7.84
C VAL A 59 -9.06 -4.85 -9.16
N GLY A 60 -8.80 -6.11 -9.52
CA GLY A 60 -9.38 -6.69 -10.73
C GLY A 60 -9.27 -8.21 -10.78
N GLY A 61 -10.14 -8.82 -11.59
CA GLY A 61 -10.24 -10.26 -11.76
C GLY A 61 -10.58 -11.03 -10.49
N PHE A 62 -10.44 -12.35 -10.51
CA PHE A 62 -10.75 -13.21 -9.36
C PHE A 62 -9.92 -12.85 -8.10
N THR A 63 -8.70 -12.38 -8.29
CA THR A 63 -7.83 -11.93 -7.19
C THR A 63 -8.32 -10.63 -6.57
N GLY A 64 -8.92 -9.74 -7.35
CA GLY A 64 -9.60 -8.54 -6.85
C GLY A 64 -10.86 -8.90 -6.07
N SER A 65 -11.66 -9.86 -6.56
CA SER A 65 -12.83 -10.37 -5.84
C SER A 65 -12.45 -10.95 -4.48
N PHE A 66 -11.35 -11.72 -4.41
CA PHE A 66 -10.83 -12.21 -3.13
C PHE A 66 -10.56 -11.08 -2.12
N ILE A 67 -9.95 -9.97 -2.56
CA ILE A 67 -9.67 -8.82 -1.68
C ILE A 67 -10.99 -8.18 -1.22
N LYS A 68 -11.97 -7.99 -2.12
CA LYS A 68 -13.29 -7.42 -1.78
C LYS A 68 -14.04 -8.30 -0.78
N ASP A 69 -14.01 -9.62 -0.96
CA ASP A 69 -14.62 -10.58 -0.04
C ASP A 69 -13.96 -10.54 1.35
N ASP A 70 -12.63 -10.41 1.40
CA ASP A 70 -11.88 -10.27 2.65
C ASP A 70 -12.23 -8.96 3.38
N MET A 71 -12.36 -7.83 2.66
CA MET A 71 -12.82 -6.56 3.25
C MET A 71 -14.23 -6.70 3.83
N LYS A 72 -15.13 -7.35 3.08
CA LYS A 72 -16.50 -7.61 3.53
C LYS A 72 -16.53 -8.53 4.77
N ALA A 73 -15.73 -9.58 4.79
CA ALA A 73 -15.61 -10.47 5.95
C ALA A 73 -15.11 -9.75 7.21
N CYS A 74 -14.24 -8.76 7.02
CA CYS A 74 -13.75 -7.89 8.10
C CYS A 74 -14.71 -6.74 8.46
N ASN A 75 -15.87 -6.61 7.81
CA ASN A 75 -16.78 -5.47 7.94
C ASN A 75 -16.08 -4.11 7.69
N ILE A 76 -15.24 -4.04 6.67
CA ILE A 76 -14.57 -2.84 6.20
C ILE A 76 -15.27 -2.39 4.91
N ALA A 77 -15.71 -1.13 4.87
CA ALA A 77 -16.26 -0.55 3.66
C ALA A 77 -15.15 -0.37 2.60
N GLU A 78 -15.48 -0.68 1.35
CA GLU A 78 -14.55 -0.50 0.24
C GLU A 78 -15.24 0.21 -0.95
N ARG A 79 -14.45 0.95 -1.72
CA ARG A 79 -14.81 1.58 -2.98
C ARG A 79 -13.64 1.45 -3.95
N PHE A 80 -13.27 0.20 -4.22
CA PHE A 80 -12.20 -0.09 -5.17
C PHE A 80 -12.65 0.16 -6.60
N ILE A 81 -11.75 0.74 -7.39
CA ILE A 81 -11.92 0.85 -8.84
C ILE A 81 -11.55 -0.48 -9.48
N GLU A 82 -12.45 -1.02 -10.28
CA GLU A 82 -12.27 -2.32 -10.91
C GLU A 82 -11.40 -2.20 -12.18
N LEU A 83 -10.40 -3.06 -12.29
CA LEU A 83 -9.48 -3.16 -13.42
C LEU A 83 -9.86 -4.34 -14.33
N GLU A 84 -9.54 -4.24 -15.62
CA GLU A 84 -9.63 -5.37 -16.55
C GLU A 84 -8.61 -6.47 -16.23
N GLU A 85 -7.38 -6.08 -15.86
CA GLU A 85 -6.34 -7.03 -15.47
C GLU A 85 -6.51 -7.46 -14.01
N LYS A 86 -6.16 -8.72 -13.73
CA LYS A 86 -6.22 -9.26 -12.37
C LYS A 86 -5.21 -8.57 -11.43
N THR A 87 -5.60 -8.38 -10.18
CA THR A 87 -4.70 -7.98 -9.09
C THR A 87 -3.56 -8.97 -8.96
N ARG A 88 -2.35 -8.48 -8.73
CA ARG A 88 -1.15 -9.29 -8.61
C ARG A 88 -1.19 -10.25 -7.42
N ILE A 89 -0.41 -11.34 -7.54
CA ILE A 89 -0.13 -12.25 -6.42
C ILE A 89 1.36 -12.13 -6.10
N ASN A 90 1.68 -11.88 -4.83
CA ASN A 90 3.04 -12.00 -4.32
C ASN A 90 3.21 -13.40 -3.73
N LEU A 91 4.36 -14.01 -3.94
CA LEU A 91 4.74 -15.26 -3.27
C LEU A 91 5.67 -14.93 -2.09
N LYS A 92 5.29 -15.40 -0.91
CA LYS A 92 6.08 -15.32 0.33
C LYS A 92 6.58 -16.72 0.66
N LEU A 93 7.80 -17.00 0.30
CA LEU A 93 8.43 -18.31 0.53
C LEU A 93 9.17 -18.27 1.87
N LYS A 94 8.74 -19.09 2.80
CA LYS A 94 9.35 -19.23 4.12
C LYS A 94 9.95 -20.63 4.29
N THR A 95 11.22 -20.66 4.59
CA THR A 95 11.93 -21.90 4.97
C THR A 95 12.39 -21.81 6.43
N GLU A 96 12.96 -22.89 6.95
CA GLU A 96 13.56 -22.87 8.29
C GLU A 96 14.70 -21.84 8.43
N LYS A 97 15.36 -21.48 7.33
CA LYS A 97 16.57 -20.63 7.33
C LYS A 97 16.36 -19.25 6.73
N THR A 98 15.41 -19.10 5.81
CA THR A 98 15.27 -17.88 5.00
C THR A 98 13.82 -17.56 4.70
N GLU A 99 13.58 -16.27 4.49
CA GLU A 99 12.34 -15.78 3.88
C GLU A 99 12.67 -15.08 2.57
N SER A 100 11.94 -15.42 1.52
CA SER A 100 12.08 -14.81 0.20
C SER A 100 10.73 -14.31 -0.31
N GLU A 101 10.75 -13.19 -1.00
CA GLU A 101 9.54 -12.62 -1.59
C GLU A 101 9.70 -12.48 -3.10
N ILE A 102 8.70 -12.97 -3.85
CA ILE A 102 8.58 -12.74 -5.27
C ILE A 102 7.36 -11.84 -5.49
N ALA A 103 7.62 -10.58 -5.80
CA ALA A 103 6.56 -9.62 -6.08
C ALA A 103 5.94 -9.87 -7.47
N GLY A 104 4.63 -10.06 -7.50
CA GLY A 104 3.89 -10.20 -8.74
C GLY A 104 3.91 -8.92 -9.58
N LYS A 105 3.77 -9.07 -10.90
CA LYS A 105 3.66 -7.93 -11.82
C LYS A 105 2.39 -7.14 -11.53
N SER A 106 2.53 -5.82 -11.38
CA SER A 106 1.39 -4.91 -11.20
C SER A 106 0.51 -4.89 -12.45
N PRO A 107 -0.83 -4.83 -12.28
CA PRO A 107 -1.76 -4.68 -13.39
C PRO A 107 -1.58 -3.34 -14.09
N LYS A 108 -2.04 -3.27 -15.33
CA LYS A 108 -2.14 -2.02 -16.07
C LYS A 108 -3.31 -1.21 -15.53
N ILE A 109 -3.08 0.05 -15.23
CA ILE A 109 -4.07 1.01 -14.76
C ILE A 109 -4.22 2.07 -15.85
N SER A 110 -5.43 2.23 -16.37
CA SER A 110 -5.72 3.22 -17.41
C SER A 110 -5.90 4.61 -16.81
N LYS A 111 -5.85 5.64 -17.66
CA LYS A 111 -6.16 7.02 -17.23
C LYS A 111 -7.59 7.13 -16.70
N GLU A 112 -8.55 6.45 -17.34
CA GLU A 112 -9.94 6.41 -16.89
C GLU A 112 -10.06 5.82 -15.47
N ASN A 113 -9.30 4.77 -15.15
CA ASN A 113 -9.28 4.23 -13.79
C ASN A 113 -8.74 5.24 -12.76
N ILE A 114 -7.70 6.00 -13.14
CA ILE A 114 -7.15 7.06 -12.28
C ILE A 114 -8.21 8.15 -12.06
N GLU A 115 -8.89 8.60 -13.11
CA GLU A 115 -9.96 9.61 -13.02
C GLU A 115 -11.07 9.14 -12.07
N LYS A 116 -11.51 7.87 -12.20
CA LYS A 116 -12.50 7.29 -11.26
C LYS A 116 -12.02 7.31 -9.80
N LEU A 117 -10.74 7.00 -9.54
CA LEU A 117 -10.19 7.10 -8.20
C LEU A 117 -10.18 8.55 -7.69
N LEU A 118 -9.78 9.50 -8.53
CA LEU A 118 -9.77 10.92 -8.19
C LEU A 118 -11.20 11.45 -7.93
N ASP A 119 -12.20 10.93 -8.63
CA ASP A 119 -13.61 11.27 -8.36
C ASP A 119 -14.08 10.74 -6.99
N GLU A 120 -13.64 9.56 -6.57
CA GLU A 120 -13.87 9.09 -5.19
C GLU A 120 -13.18 9.99 -4.15
N ILE A 121 -11.97 10.46 -4.45
CA ILE A 121 -11.20 11.36 -3.58
C ILE A 121 -11.92 12.71 -3.36
N LYS A 122 -12.62 13.24 -4.36
CA LYS A 122 -13.40 14.49 -4.23
C LYS A 122 -14.53 14.42 -3.21
N ASN A 123 -14.95 13.22 -2.81
CA ASN A 123 -15.97 13.03 -1.77
C ASN A 123 -15.43 13.14 -0.34
N ILE A 124 -14.10 13.26 -0.16
CA ILE A 124 -13.42 13.42 1.13
C ILE A 124 -13.66 14.85 1.63
N LYS A 125 -13.94 14.99 2.92
CA LYS A 125 -14.23 16.28 3.57
C LYS A 125 -13.02 16.76 4.37
N GLU A 126 -13.04 18.04 4.73
CA GLU A 126 -11.98 18.70 5.48
C GLU A 126 -11.62 18.00 6.81
N GLU A 127 -12.63 17.50 7.55
CA GLU A 127 -12.36 16.83 8.83
C GLU A 127 -11.96 15.34 8.68
N ASP A 128 -11.94 14.83 7.46
CA ASP A 128 -11.58 13.43 7.20
C ASP A 128 -10.05 13.23 7.26
N ILE A 129 -9.64 11.98 7.41
CA ILE A 129 -8.24 11.59 7.37
C ILE A 129 -8.04 10.72 6.14
N LEU A 130 -7.06 11.06 5.32
CA LEU A 130 -6.64 10.25 4.18
C LEU A 130 -5.28 9.61 4.45
N ILE A 131 -5.20 8.30 4.30
CA ILE A 131 -3.97 7.53 4.47
C ILE A 131 -3.54 7.01 3.09
N LEU A 132 -2.47 7.57 2.55
CA LEU A 132 -1.84 7.16 1.30
C LEU A 132 -0.72 6.18 1.62
N SER A 133 -0.90 4.89 1.32
CA SER A 133 0.02 3.88 1.82
C SER A 133 0.35 2.81 0.79
N GLY A 134 1.65 2.54 0.65
CA GLY A 134 2.20 1.51 -0.22
C GLY A 134 2.85 2.05 -1.50
N SER A 135 3.34 1.12 -2.31
CA SER A 135 4.05 1.45 -3.55
C SER A 135 3.11 1.92 -4.65
N VAL A 136 3.61 2.84 -5.45
CA VAL A 136 2.96 3.27 -6.70
C VAL A 136 3.36 2.29 -7.82
N PRO A 137 2.39 1.68 -8.53
CA PRO A 137 2.68 0.81 -9.68
C PRO A 137 3.54 1.50 -10.74
N ASN A 138 4.36 0.73 -11.46
CA ASN A 138 5.16 1.27 -12.55
C ASN A 138 4.33 1.63 -13.81
N THR A 139 3.05 1.31 -13.80
CA THR A 139 2.10 1.56 -14.89
C THR A 139 1.44 2.93 -14.82
N ILE A 140 1.66 3.69 -13.73
CA ILE A 140 1.13 5.03 -13.53
C ILE A 140 2.22 6.01 -13.09
N ASP A 141 1.92 7.31 -13.20
CA ASP A 141 2.86 8.36 -12.81
C ASP A 141 3.22 8.31 -11.32
N LYS A 142 4.47 8.56 -10.99
CA LYS A 142 4.97 8.57 -9.61
C LYS A 142 4.47 9.77 -8.80
N GLY A 143 3.93 10.79 -9.45
CA GLY A 143 3.30 11.95 -8.82
C GLY A 143 1.83 11.75 -8.42
N ILE A 144 1.26 10.58 -8.61
CA ILE A 144 -0.18 10.32 -8.33
C ILE A 144 -0.58 10.69 -6.88
N TYR A 145 0.28 10.46 -5.89
CA TYR A 145 -0.02 10.86 -4.52
C TYR A 145 -0.07 12.39 -4.37
N SER A 146 0.80 13.12 -5.06
CA SER A 146 0.74 14.59 -5.11
C SER A 146 -0.56 15.07 -5.76
N GLU A 147 -0.95 14.44 -6.87
CA GLU A 147 -2.20 14.76 -7.57
C GLU A 147 -3.43 14.50 -6.68
N ILE A 148 -3.43 13.40 -5.92
CA ILE A 148 -4.48 13.11 -4.94
C ILE A 148 -4.55 14.20 -3.88
N ILE A 149 -3.41 14.61 -3.29
CA ILE A 149 -3.36 15.63 -2.25
C ILE A 149 -3.89 16.98 -2.77
N GLU A 150 -3.57 17.35 -4.00
CA GLU A 150 -4.04 18.60 -4.62
C GLU A 150 -5.57 18.64 -4.86
N LYS A 151 -6.24 17.48 -4.86
CA LYS A 151 -7.71 17.39 -5.02
C LYS A 151 -8.46 17.44 -3.71
N LEU A 152 -7.77 17.34 -2.57
CA LEU A 152 -8.38 17.35 -1.25
C LEU A 152 -8.81 18.76 -0.84
N PRO A 153 -9.87 18.87 -0.01
CA PRO A 153 -10.17 20.11 0.68
C PRO A 153 -8.99 20.57 1.56
N GLU A 154 -8.79 21.87 1.64
CA GLU A 154 -7.81 22.45 2.56
C GLU A 154 -8.13 22.04 4.01
N GLY A 155 -7.11 21.65 4.79
CA GLY A 155 -7.28 21.16 6.15
C GLY A 155 -7.43 19.64 6.30
N THR A 156 -7.66 18.89 5.22
CA THR A 156 -7.68 17.42 5.26
C THR A 156 -6.35 16.87 5.79
N LYS A 157 -6.40 15.99 6.80
CA LYS A 157 -5.18 15.38 7.35
C LYS A 157 -4.72 14.22 6.48
N VAL A 158 -3.57 14.37 5.84
CA VAL A 158 -2.95 13.33 5.02
C VAL A 158 -1.85 12.62 5.80
N ILE A 159 -1.94 11.29 5.86
CA ILE A 159 -0.88 10.42 6.39
C ILE A 159 -0.23 9.71 5.20
N LEU A 160 1.09 9.81 5.08
CA LEU A 160 1.85 9.27 3.94
C LEU A 160 2.80 8.16 4.38
N ASP A 161 2.65 6.96 3.82
CA ASP A 161 3.53 5.79 4.05
C ASP A 161 3.94 5.16 2.71
N THR A 162 4.85 5.79 2.02
CA THR A 162 5.43 5.35 0.75
C THR A 162 6.92 5.65 0.72
N ARG A 163 7.60 5.33 -0.38
CA ARG A 163 9.05 5.53 -0.54
C ARG A 163 9.43 6.08 -1.91
N GLY A 164 10.67 6.56 -2.01
CA GLY A 164 11.29 7.02 -3.25
C GLY A 164 10.59 8.26 -3.83
N GLU A 165 10.55 8.38 -5.14
CA GLU A 165 9.99 9.52 -5.84
C GLU A 165 8.54 9.87 -5.46
N PRO A 166 7.60 8.91 -5.29
CA PRO A 166 6.26 9.21 -4.79
C PRO A 166 6.24 9.87 -3.41
N PHE A 167 7.16 9.49 -2.52
CA PHE A 167 7.31 10.11 -1.20
C PHE A 167 7.75 11.56 -1.32
N THR A 168 8.84 11.81 -2.03
CA THR A 168 9.40 13.15 -2.21
C THR A 168 8.38 14.12 -2.83
N LYS A 169 7.75 13.71 -3.94
CA LYS A 169 6.75 14.55 -4.62
C LYS A 169 5.53 14.86 -3.76
N ALA A 170 5.06 13.89 -2.96
CA ALA A 170 3.89 14.07 -2.11
C ALA A 170 4.21 14.94 -0.87
N LEU A 171 5.42 14.83 -0.33
CA LEU A 171 5.86 15.61 0.82
C LEU A 171 5.84 17.11 0.53
N ASP A 172 6.24 17.52 -0.68
CA ASP A 172 6.21 18.91 -1.14
C ASP A 172 4.81 19.55 -1.15
N LYS A 173 3.74 18.74 -1.10
CA LYS A 173 2.34 19.22 -1.05
C LYS A 173 1.84 19.48 0.37
N GLY A 174 2.64 19.15 1.37
CA GLY A 174 2.28 19.22 2.79
C GLY A 174 1.45 18.02 3.22
N VAL A 175 1.99 17.27 4.16
CA VAL A 175 1.31 16.13 4.78
C VAL A 175 1.27 16.32 6.30
N PHE A 176 0.24 15.77 6.94
CA PHE A 176 0.09 15.85 8.39
C PHE A 176 1.09 14.93 9.12
N LEU A 177 1.34 13.75 8.58
CA LEU A 177 2.23 12.74 9.18
C LEU A 177 2.85 11.88 8.10
N THR A 178 4.12 11.56 8.28
CA THR A 178 4.83 10.53 7.51
C THR A 178 5.44 9.49 8.45
N LYS A 179 5.65 8.26 7.96
CA LYS A 179 6.21 7.17 8.75
C LYS A 179 7.29 6.41 7.95
N PRO A 180 8.39 7.04 7.58
CA PRO A 180 9.48 6.34 6.92
C PRO A 180 10.19 5.38 7.90
N ASN A 181 10.65 4.24 7.40
CA ASN A 181 11.64 3.44 8.09
C ASN A 181 13.06 4.03 7.89
N ILE A 182 14.08 3.45 8.53
CA ILE A 182 15.47 3.96 8.47
C ILE A 182 16.01 3.95 7.03
N ASP A 183 15.70 2.91 6.26
CA ASP A 183 16.18 2.78 4.88
C ASP A 183 15.50 3.82 3.98
N GLU A 184 14.17 4.00 4.11
CA GLU A 184 13.39 5.00 3.39
C GLU A 184 13.84 6.43 3.72
N LEU A 185 14.17 6.69 4.99
CA LEU A 185 14.69 7.98 5.44
C LEU A 185 16.11 8.22 4.93
N SER A 186 16.96 7.17 4.94
CA SER A 186 18.32 7.21 4.37
C SER A 186 18.28 7.48 2.86
N GLU A 187 17.36 6.83 2.14
CA GLU A 187 17.12 7.06 0.71
C GLU A 187 16.69 8.51 0.45
N PHE A 188 15.75 9.05 1.23
CA PHE A 188 15.25 10.42 1.08
C PHE A 188 16.36 11.46 1.26
N PHE A 189 17.20 11.31 2.29
CA PHE A 189 18.32 12.24 2.55
C PHE A 189 19.59 11.90 1.75
N GLN A 190 19.58 10.84 0.94
CA GLN A 190 20.75 10.34 0.18
C GLN A 190 21.98 10.15 1.09
N LYS A 191 21.73 9.73 2.34
CA LYS A 191 22.74 9.55 3.38
C LYS A 191 22.40 8.32 4.22
N ARG A 192 23.37 7.42 4.41
CA ARG A 192 23.20 6.32 5.35
C ARG A 192 23.12 6.86 6.78
N LEU A 193 22.04 6.53 7.49
CA LEU A 193 21.82 6.91 8.88
C LEU A 193 22.19 5.72 9.77
N GLU A 194 23.18 5.93 10.64
CA GLU A 194 23.77 4.85 11.44
C GLU A 194 23.53 5.03 12.95
N THR A 195 23.40 6.27 13.42
CA THR A 195 23.18 6.56 14.83
C THR A 195 21.75 6.99 15.13
N THR A 196 21.32 6.80 16.37
CA THR A 196 20.01 7.24 16.83
C THR A 196 19.84 8.74 16.66
N GLU A 197 20.88 9.52 16.95
CA GLU A 197 20.87 10.98 16.82
C GLU A 197 20.65 11.42 15.37
N GLU A 198 21.35 10.79 14.42
CA GLU A 198 21.17 11.06 12.97
C GLU A 198 19.74 10.73 12.51
N ILE A 199 19.20 9.58 12.95
CA ILE A 199 17.84 9.15 12.61
C ILE A 199 16.81 10.13 13.16
N VAL A 200 16.95 10.57 14.42
CA VAL A 200 16.04 11.54 15.05
C VAL A 200 16.13 12.90 14.37
N GLU A 201 17.33 13.38 14.03
CA GLU A 201 17.48 14.64 13.31
C GLU A 201 16.89 14.58 11.89
N ALA A 202 17.10 13.49 11.18
CA ALA A 202 16.52 13.28 9.86
C ALA A 202 14.99 13.22 9.93
N GLY A 203 14.43 12.46 10.89
CA GLY A 203 12.99 12.37 11.08
C GLY A 203 12.29 13.67 11.47
N LYS A 204 13.01 14.61 12.11
CA LYS A 204 12.48 15.95 12.39
C LYS A 204 12.48 16.89 11.19
N LYS A 205 13.29 16.58 10.17
CA LYS A 205 13.45 17.39 8.95
C LYS A 205 12.58 16.87 7.79
N ALA A 206 12.14 15.61 7.85
CA ALA A 206 11.20 15.02 6.91
C ALA A 206 9.76 15.32 7.30
#